data_04953c1d28b8dddeb0ad07ac184f8bd1
#
_entry.id   04953c1d28b8dddeb0ad07ac184f8bd1
#
_cell.length_a   1.000
_cell.length_b   1.000
_cell.length_c   1.000
_cell.angle_alpha   90.00
_cell.angle_beta   90.00
_cell.angle_gamma   90.00
#
_symmetry.space_group_name_H-M   'P 1'
#
loop_
_entity.id
_entity.type
_entity.pdbx_description
1 polymer ?
#
loop_
_entity_poly.entity_id
_entity_poly.type
_entity_poly.pdbx_seq_one_letter_code
_entity_poly.pdbx_strand_id
1 'polypeptide(L)'
;MSLPSGVTAETIGLAKAALGSPSEDQIAKNYTQSLGLINYDLQPVALNLFPVLAPLRNIIPRVAGNGGTATNWRAITGLNTTNMLAGVSEANRSGFITSTAANFVASYKGLGLEDYVSFEADYAASGFMDVKARAVANLLAAVMMEEERVIVGGNAGQALGTANTPTVATSTTGGAIATGIAVYVACVALTMDGLRQASVAGGLPGQLSRTNADSTTDTMGGGNGQVSALTANATTGAGSTNSIQASVVQKAGEVAYAWYWGPTGGANMALGAITTINSINITTAVGTGTQKANDAKVGTDYSQNALVYDGLLSQIMPAGSLTTYDSTLASATIYTSATANALVGQMATGVAGTGTALTSDNSGGVVEIDQMLQNFWNLYRLSPSKILVNAQEAKNINKKVMAASTGSLFRFNTDWAGSGDQAGIGGTGTRAYYNKFTGQMLQIMIHPFVPAGTIVFWSDSIPYPLSGVGNTLQIKTRRDYYQLEWPVTKRRYEYGVYMDSVLQNYVPIAFGVLRNIANG
;
A
#
# COMPACT_ATOMS: atom_id res chain seq x y z
N MET A 1 -37.84 5.81 35.89
CA MET A 1 -37.93 4.78 36.96
C MET A 1 -38.40 5.45 38.20
N SER A 2 -39.62 5.21 38.65
CA SER A 2 -40.09 5.68 39.92
C SER A 2 -39.33 4.93 41.00
N LEU A 3 -38.69 5.66 41.91
CA LEU A 3 -38.10 5.08 43.11
C LEU A 3 -39.18 4.26 43.84
N PRO A 4 -38.87 3.02 44.22
CA PRO A 4 -39.80 2.24 44.99
C PRO A 4 -40.07 2.92 46.34
N SER A 5 -41.27 2.72 46.82
CA SER A 5 -41.90 3.21 48.04
C SER A 5 -41.00 3.66 49.18
N GLY A 6 -41.44 4.54 50.01
CA GLY A 6 -40.80 5.28 51.11
C GLY A 6 -39.59 4.68 51.84
N VAL A 7 -39.50 3.36 51.92
CA VAL A 7 -38.37 2.63 52.53
C VAL A 7 -37.04 2.90 51.81
N THR A 8 -37.03 2.97 50.51
CA THR A 8 -35.78 3.22 49.75
C THR A 8 -35.35 4.68 49.88
N ALA A 9 -36.29 5.61 49.87
CA ALA A 9 -36.02 7.04 50.09
C ALA A 9 -35.51 7.31 51.50
N GLU A 10 -36.06 6.63 52.50
CA GLU A 10 -35.64 6.71 53.91
C GLU A 10 -34.23 6.11 54.10
N THR A 11 -33.95 5.00 53.45
CA THR A 11 -32.61 4.37 53.47
C THR A 11 -31.57 5.24 52.80
N ILE A 12 -31.90 5.88 51.68
CA ILE A 12 -31.05 6.87 51.02
C ILE A 12 -30.83 8.09 51.94
N GLY A 13 -31.86 8.55 52.61
CA GLY A 13 -31.77 9.63 53.59
C GLY A 13 -30.85 9.33 54.77
N LEU A 14 -30.91 8.11 55.30
CA LEU A 14 -30.02 7.62 56.34
C LEU A 14 -28.58 7.47 55.89
N ALA A 15 -28.37 6.95 54.64
CA ALA A 15 -27.06 6.85 54.02
C ALA A 15 -26.44 8.24 53.78
N LYS A 16 -27.24 9.23 53.42
CA LYS A 16 -26.84 10.64 53.34
C LYS A 16 -26.30 11.18 54.67
N ALA A 17 -27.05 10.99 55.70
CA ALA A 17 -26.66 11.44 57.04
C ALA A 17 -25.39 10.76 57.53
N ALA A 18 -25.23 9.45 57.28
CA ALA A 18 -24.07 8.67 57.68
C ALA A 18 -22.78 9.04 56.90
N LEU A 19 -22.89 9.45 55.63
CA LEU A 19 -21.74 9.81 54.82
C LEU A 19 -21.38 11.30 54.86
N GLY A 20 -22.18 12.12 55.56
CA GLY A 20 -21.95 13.57 55.60
C GLY A 20 -22.03 14.26 54.25
N SER A 21 -22.55 13.59 53.21
CA SER A 21 -22.64 14.11 51.86
C SER A 21 -24.01 14.70 51.57
N PRO A 22 -24.09 15.94 51.11
CA PRO A 22 -25.36 16.59 50.81
C PRO A 22 -26.01 16.18 49.46
N SER A 23 -25.33 15.40 48.61
CA SER A 23 -25.82 15.08 47.30
C SER A 23 -26.43 13.69 47.21
N GLU A 24 -27.64 13.60 46.70
CA GLU A 24 -28.35 12.33 46.48
C GLU A 24 -27.60 11.37 45.58
N ASP A 25 -26.96 11.88 44.57
CA ASP A 25 -26.17 11.11 43.62
C ASP A 25 -24.96 10.42 44.25
N GLN A 26 -24.26 11.09 45.16
CA GLN A 26 -23.11 10.50 45.85
C GLN A 26 -23.54 9.43 46.84
N ILE A 27 -24.66 9.64 47.51
CA ILE A 27 -25.19 8.67 48.45
C ILE A 27 -25.81 7.47 47.74
N ALA A 28 -26.51 7.67 46.67
CA ALA A 28 -27.04 6.57 45.86
C ALA A 28 -25.93 5.68 45.32
N LYS A 29 -24.81 6.27 44.85
CA LYS A 29 -23.63 5.53 44.43
C LYS A 29 -22.99 4.75 45.58
N ASN A 30 -22.79 5.41 46.74
CA ASN A 30 -22.16 4.79 47.89
C ASN A 30 -23.03 3.72 48.54
N TYR A 31 -24.36 3.91 48.55
CA TYR A 31 -25.30 2.93 49.08
C TYR A 31 -25.41 1.68 48.20
N THR A 32 -25.47 1.88 46.88
CA THR A 32 -25.49 0.78 45.92
C THR A 32 -24.21 -0.05 45.96
N GLN A 33 -23.12 0.54 46.44
CA GLN A 33 -21.81 -0.07 46.52
C GLN A 33 -21.43 -0.53 47.90
N SER A 34 -22.38 -0.51 48.86
CA SER A 34 -22.18 -1.05 50.21
C SER A 34 -20.84 -0.63 50.80
N LEU A 35 -20.75 0.61 51.30
CA LEU A 35 -19.55 1.17 51.94
C LEU A 35 -18.42 1.55 50.99
N GLY A 36 -18.74 2.08 49.81
CA GLY A 36 -17.77 2.57 48.86
C GLY A 36 -17.20 1.52 47.90
N LEU A 37 -17.72 0.30 47.95
CA LEU A 37 -17.42 -0.70 46.92
C LEU A 37 -18.23 -0.39 45.67
N ILE A 38 -17.54 0.07 44.63
CA ILE A 38 -18.12 0.28 43.30
C ILE A 38 -18.08 -1.04 42.57
N ASN A 39 -19.24 -1.65 42.36
CA ASN A 39 -19.37 -2.80 41.51
C ASN A 39 -19.59 -2.30 40.05
N TYR A 40 -18.51 -2.27 39.28
CA TYR A 40 -18.62 -2.06 37.86
C TYR A 40 -18.91 -3.41 37.23
N ASP A 41 -20.04 -3.53 36.55
CA ASP A 41 -20.30 -4.64 35.63
C ASP A 41 -19.42 -4.45 34.37
N LEU A 42 -18.12 -4.64 34.55
CA LEU A 42 -17.12 -4.54 33.51
C LEU A 42 -16.70 -5.95 33.12
N GLN A 43 -16.78 -6.25 31.83
CA GLN A 43 -16.25 -7.51 31.32
C GLN A 43 -14.76 -7.62 31.67
N PRO A 44 -14.30 -8.76 32.21
CA PRO A 44 -12.94 -8.89 32.71
C PRO A 44 -11.83 -8.83 31.67
N VAL A 45 -12.14 -8.86 30.39
CA VAL A 45 -11.16 -8.78 29.30
C VAL A 45 -11.56 -7.70 28.31
N ALA A 46 -10.63 -6.77 28.04
CA ALA A 46 -10.83 -5.78 27.00
C ALA A 46 -10.96 -6.45 25.61
N LEU A 47 -12.07 -6.21 24.93
CA LEU A 47 -12.30 -6.71 23.57
C LEU A 47 -11.46 -5.91 22.57
N ASN A 48 -10.82 -6.61 21.66
CA ASN A 48 -10.06 -5.96 20.58
C ASN A 48 -10.97 -5.68 19.39
N LEU A 49 -11.32 -4.41 19.20
CA LEU A 49 -12.11 -3.94 18.07
C LEU A 49 -11.23 -3.33 16.96
N PHE A 50 -9.91 -3.33 17.14
CA PHE A 50 -8.98 -2.80 16.15
C PHE A 50 -8.78 -3.82 15.02
N PRO A 51 -8.92 -3.42 13.73
CA PRO A 51 -8.82 -4.34 12.60
C PRO A 51 -7.36 -4.74 12.35
N VAL A 52 -6.96 -5.90 12.83
CA VAL A 52 -5.66 -6.50 12.52
C VAL A 52 -5.80 -7.39 11.30
N LEU A 53 -5.24 -6.96 10.16
CA LEU A 53 -5.29 -7.70 8.90
C LEU A 53 -3.91 -7.73 8.24
N ALA A 54 -3.33 -8.93 8.11
CA ALA A 54 -2.04 -9.16 7.48
C ALA A 54 -2.12 -10.35 6.49
N PRO A 55 -2.86 -10.21 5.37
CA PRO A 55 -3.13 -11.32 4.47
C PRO A 55 -1.88 -11.81 3.72
N LEU A 56 -0.99 -10.91 3.25
CA LEU A 56 0.22 -11.31 2.52
C LEU A 56 1.25 -11.98 3.42
N ARG A 57 1.48 -11.40 4.60
CA ARG A 57 2.38 -12.00 5.60
C ARG A 57 2.00 -13.46 5.92
N ASN A 58 0.71 -13.76 5.95
CA ASN A 58 0.22 -15.10 6.26
C ASN A 58 0.33 -16.08 5.08
N ILE A 59 0.38 -15.58 3.85
CA ILE A 59 0.45 -16.39 2.63
C ILE A 59 1.89 -16.62 2.18
N ILE A 60 2.77 -15.61 2.36
CA ILE A 60 4.16 -15.70 1.93
C ILE A 60 4.91 -16.67 2.85
N PRO A 61 5.58 -17.71 2.29
CA PRO A 61 6.36 -18.66 3.09
C PRO A 61 7.48 -17.98 3.88
N ARG A 62 7.61 -18.36 5.15
CA ARG A 62 8.70 -17.90 6.04
C ARG A 62 9.79 -18.96 6.10
N VAL A 63 11.01 -18.59 5.78
CA VAL A 63 12.16 -19.51 5.71
C VAL A 63 13.30 -18.99 6.57
N ALA A 64 13.84 -19.84 7.43
CA ALA A 64 14.99 -19.49 8.25
C ALA A 64 16.22 -19.16 7.38
N GLY A 65 16.91 -18.11 7.74
CA GLY A 65 18.20 -17.73 7.14
C GLY A 65 19.36 -18.50 7.76
N ASN A 66 20.50 -18.51 7.06
CA ASN A 66 21.72 -19.20 7.49
C ASN A 66 22.64 -18.31 8.37
N GLY A 67 22.13 -17.22 8.93
CA GLY A 67 22.93 -16.23 9.66
C GLY A 67 23.52 -15.14 8.73
N GLY A 68 24.37 -14.29 9.29
CA GLY A 68 24.97 -13.18 8.54
C GLY A 68 24.08 -11.92 8.49
N THR A 69 24.56 -10.90 7.79
CA THR A 69 23.88 -9.58 7.66
C THR A 69 23.02 -9.48 6.42
N ALA A 70 23.19 -10.40 5.46
CA ALA A 70 22.45 -10.43 4.21
C ALA A 70 22.26 -11.87 3.73
N THR A 71 21.22 -12.12 2.97
CA THR A 71 21.08 -13.35 2.20
C THR A 71 21.57 -13.12 0.78
N ASN A 72 22.38 -14.07 0.28
CA ASN A 72 22.96 -14.03 -1.05
C ASN A 72 22.49 -15.24 -1.84
N TRP A 73 22.20 -15.05 -3.13
CA TRP A 73 21.90 -16.15 -4.04
C TRP A 73 22.40 -15.84 -5.45
N ARG A 74 22.62 -16.89 -6.21
CA ARG A 74 23.01 -16.80 -7.60
C ARG A 74 21.90 -17.35 -8.47
N ALA A 75 21.52 -16.61 -9.50
CA ALA A 75 20.53 -17.05 -10.47
C ALA A 75 21.09 -17.04 -11.89
N ILE A 76 20.70 -18.01 -12.68
CA ILE A 76 20.91 -17.99 -14.12
C ILE A 76 19.83 -17.10 -14.71
N THR A 77 20.24 -15.95 -15.27
CA THR A 77 19.33 -14.92 -15.77
C THR A 77 19.06 -15.04 -17.28
N GLY A 78 19.85 -15.85 -17.99
CA GLY A 78 19.65 -16.07 -19.40
C GLY A 78 20.47 -17.23 -19.96
N LEU A 79 19.91 -17.86 -20.97
CA LEU A 79 20.63 -18.70 -21.91
C LEU A 79 20.79 -17.89 -23.20
N ASN A 80 21.98 -17.89 -23.79
CA ASN A 80 22.22 -17.15 -25.02
C ASN A 80 21.53 -17.87 -26.19
N THR A 81 20.23 -17.67 -26.29
CA THR A 81 19.36 -18.36 -27.26
C THR A 81 19.33 -17.71 -28.64
N THR A 82 19.86 -16.49 -28.77
CA THR A 82 19.82 -15.73 -30.03
C THR A 82 20.60 -16.45 -31.15
N ASN A 83 21.62 -17.22 -30.79
CA ASN A 83 22.46 -17.97 -31.72
C ASN A 83 22.26 -19.50 -31.60
N MET A 84 21.13 -19.96 -31.04
CA MET A 84 20.82 -21.39 -30.96
C MET A 84 20.39 -21.96 -32.29
N LEU A 85 21.32 -22.02 -33.24
CA LEU A 85 21.14 -22.77 -34.47
C LEU A 85 21.51 -24.22 -34.20
N ALA A 86 20.50 -25.06 -33.93
CA ALA A 86 20.68 -26.46 -33.54
C ALA A 86 20.96 -27.38 -34.73
N GLY A 87 20.77 -26.90 -35.95
CA GLY A 87 21.06 -27.67 -37.16
C GLY A 87 22.56 -27.85 -37.33
N VAL A 88 22.97 -29.09 -37.60
CA VAL A 88 24.38 -29.46 -37.81
C VAL A 88 24.48 -30.16 -39.14
N SER A 89 25.46 -29.77 -39.99
CA SER A 89 25.76 -30.48 -41.20
C SER A 89 26.50 -31.78 -40.92
N GLU A 90 26.43 -32.72 -41.87
CA GLU A 90 27.10 -34.05 -41.73
C GLU A 90 28.59 -33.90 -41.39
N ALA A 91 29.02 -34.68 -40.40
CA ALA A 91 30.40 -34.73 -39.86
C ALA A 91 30.90 -33.46 -39.15
N ASN A 92 30.06 -32.42 -38.93
CA ASN A 92 30.42 -31.19 -38.19
C ASN A 92 29.87 -31.17 -36.78
N ARG A 93 30.43 -30.30 -35.93
CA ARG A 93 29.99 -30.07 -34.55
C ARG A 93 29.13 -28.80 -34.47
N SER A 94 28.13 -28.79 -33.56
CA SER A 94 27.35 -27.61 -33.27
C SER A 94 28.13 -26.54 -32.54
N GLY A 95 27.65 -25.31 -32.53
CA GLY A 95 28.19 -24.19 -31.76
C GLY A 95 27.97 -24.35 -30.24
N PHE A 96 28.78 -23.66 -29.46
CA PHE A 96 28.63 -23.61 -27.99
C PHE A 96 27.52 -22.65 -27.58
N ILE A 97 26.73 -23.03 -26.59
CA ILE A 97 25.82 -22.11 -25.90
C ILE A 97 26.49 -21.55 -24.65
N THR A 98 26.11 -20.34 -24.28
CA THR A 98 26.57 -19.70 -23.05
C THR A 98 25.39 -19.38 -22.16
N SER A 99 25.59 -19.44 -20.84
CA SER A 99 24.60 -19.00 -19.85
C SER A 99 25.10 -17.76 -19.12
N THR A 100 24.17 -16.83 -18.86
CA THR A 100 24.44 -15.65 -18.05
C THR A 100 23.91 -15.90 -16.64
N ALA A 101 24.73 -15.61 -15.62
CA ALA A 101 24.35 -15.73 -14.24
C ALA A 101 24.66 -14.43 -13.48
N ALA A 102 23.81 -14.07 -12.54
CA ALA A 102 23.96 -12.91 -11.67
C ALA A 102 23.90 -13.31 -10.20
N ASN A 103 24.63 -12.58 -9.36
CA ASN A 103 24.55 -12.70 -7.92
C ASN A 103 23.62 -11.61 -7.37
N PHE A 104 22.73 -12.00 -6.48
CA PHE A 104 21.80 -11.11 -5.82
C PHE A 104 22.03 -11.11 -4.32
N VAL A 105 21.75 -9.97 -3.70
CA VAL A 105 21.95 -9.73 -2.26
C VAL A 105 20.72 -9.05 -1.71
N ALA A 106 20.25 -9.50 -0.54
CA ALA A 106 19.20 -8.82 0.21
C ALA A 106 19.60 -8.74 1.69
N SER A 107 19.72 -7.53 2.21
CA SER A 107 20.15 -7.27 3.59
C SER A 107 19.02 -7.44 4.58
N TYR A 108 19.24 -8.17 5.66
CA TYR A 108 18.29 -8.27 6.76
C TYR A 108 18.09 -6.92 7.43
N LYS A 109 16.86 -6.62 7.79
CA LYS A 109 16.46 -5.43 8.56
C LYS A 109 15.74 -5.87 9.82
N GLY A 110 16.04 -5.19 10.91
CA GLY A 110 15.31 -5.34 12.16
C GLY A 110 14.03 -4.51 12.13
N LEU A 111 12.90 -5.15 12.32
CA LEU A 111 11.63 -4.48 12.55
C LEU A 111 11.23 -4.76 13.99
N GLY A 112 10.75 -3.75 14.70
CA GLY A 112 10.31 -3.94 16.08
C GLY A 112 9.70 -2.69 16.67
N LEU A 113 8.91 -2.90 17.71
CA LEU A 113 8.28 -1.86 18.51
C LEU A 113 8.44 -2.20 19.99
N GLU A 114 8.37 -1.17 20.83
CA GLU A 114 8.43 -1.29 22.27
C GLU A 114 7.18 -0.71 22.92
N ASP A 115 6.81 -1.25 24.08
CA ASP A 115 5.72 -0.78 24.90
C ASP A 115 6.09 -0.94 26.38
N TYR A 116 5.37 -0.28 27.25
CA TYR A 116 5.59 -0.39 28.69
C TYR A 116 4.28 -0.46 29.49
N VAL A 117 4.35 -1.13 30.63
CA VAL A 117 3.28 -1.19 31.61
C VAL A 117 3.78 -0.61 32.93
N SER A 118 3.11 0.42 33.47
CA SER A 118 3.46 0.99 34.76
C SER A 118 3.11 0.03 35.90
N PHE A 119 3.83 0.11 37.03
CA PHE A 119 3.53 -0.70 38.22
C PHE A 119 2.13 -0.43 38.72
N GLU A 120 1.67 0.82 38.67
CA GLU A 120 0.34 1.22 39.06
C GLU A 120 -0.74 0.54 38.23
N ALA A 121 -0.55 0.44 36.89
CA ALA A 121 -1.47 -0.26 36.00
C ALA A 121 -1.51 -1.77 36.28
N ASP A 122 -0.35 -2.38 36.55
CA ASP A 122 -0.24 -3.81 36.86
C ASP A 122 -0.96 -4.12 38.21
N TYR A 123 -0.76 -3.30 39.24
CA TYR A 123 -1.45 -3.44 40.50
C TYR A 123 -2.97 -3.19 40.41
N ALA A 124 -3.38 -2.19 39.62
CA ALA A 124 -4.80 -1.88 39.46
C ALA A 124 -5.54 -2.98 38.70
N ALA A 125 -4.86 -3.69 37.82
CA ALA A 125 -5.42 -4.80 37.03
C ALA A 125 -5.35 -6.15 37.75
N SER A 126 -4.68 -6.22 38.90
CA SER A 126 -4.49 -7.47 39.64
C SER A 126 -5.82 -8.14 40.00
N GLY A 127 -5.95 -9.41 39.59
CA GLY A 127 -7.18 -10.19 39.78
C GLY A 127 -8.28 -9.91 38.72
N PHE A 128 -8.03 -9.03 37.79
CA PHE A 128 -9.00 -8.64 36.76
C PHE A 128 -8.53 -8.94 35.32
N MET A 129 -7.33 -8.52 34.96
CA MET A 129 -6.74 -8.76 33.65
C MET A 129 -5.21 -8.78 33.75
N ASP A 130 -4.56 -9.67 33.01
CA ASP A 130 -3.11 -9.63 32.80
C ASP A 130 -2.76 -8.54 31.76
N VAL A 131 -2.42 -7.35 32.26
CA VAL A 131 -2.08 -6.19 31.43
C VAL A 131 -0.78 -6.42 30.68
N LYS A 132 0.17 -7.15 31.26
CA LYS A 132 1.49 -7.44 30.63
C LYS A 132 1.31 -8.33 29.40
N ALA A 133 0.60 -9.46 29.57
CA ALA A 133 0.30 -10.37 28.45
C ALA A 133 -0.49 -9.64 27.35
N ARG A 134 -1.42 -8.77 27.73
CA ARG A 134 -2.21 -7.97 26.79
C ARG A 134 -1.33 -6.97 26.03
N ALA A 135 -0.44 -6.26 26.71
CA ALA A 135 0.50 -5.32 26.08
C ALA A 135 1.38 -6.02 25.05
N VAL A 136 1.96 -7.18 25.39
CA VAL A 136 2.78 -7.97 24.48
C VAL A 136 1.97 -8.46 23.25
N ALA A 137 0.73 -8.92 23.46
CA ALA A 137 -0.14 -9.35 22.37
C ALA A 137 -0.49 -8.19 21.42
N ASN A 138 -0.79 -7.01 21.96
CA ASN A 138 -1.05 -5.81 21.16
C ASN A 138 0.20 -5.38 20.38
N LEU A 139 1.36 -5.42 21.02
CA LEU A 139 2.64 -5.08 20.43
C LEU A 139 2.99 -6.03 19.26
N LEU A 140 2.79 -7.34 19.45
CA LEU A 140 2.95 -8.33 18.39
C LEU A 140 2.02 -8.04 17.20
N ALA A 141 0.75 -7.75 17.46
CA ALA A 141 -0.20 -7.40 16.41
C ALA A 141 0.22 -6.14 15.64
N ALA A 142 0.73 -5.12 16.33
CA ALA A 142 1.25 -3.90 15.71
C ALA A 142 2.47 -4.17 14.82
N VAL A 143 3.43 -5.00 15.27
CA VAL A 143 4.60 -5.38 14.47
C VAL A 143 4.20 -6.20 13.25
N MET A 144 3.21 -7.08 13.36
CA MET A 144 2.68 -7.86 12.22
C MET A 144 2.03 -6.96 11.16
N MET A 145 1.30 -5.92 11.56
CA MET A 145 0.72 -4.96 10.61
C MET A 145 1.79 -4.10 9.95
N GLU A 146 2.82 -3.71 10.70
CA GLU A 146 3.95 -2.96 10.16
C GLU A 146 4.75 -3.81 9.17
N GLU A 147 4.99 -5.10 9.47
CA GLU A 147 5.59 -6.04 8.53
C GLU A 147 4.79 -6.13 7.23
N GLU A 148 3.45 -6.26 7.33
CA GLU A 148 2.57 -6.31 6.16
C GLU A 148 2.72 -5.06 5.28
N ARG A 149 2.80 -3.89 5.90
CA ARG A 149 3.02 -2.63 5.20
C ARG A 149 4.35 -2.60 4.47
N VAL A 150 5.42 -3.07 5.13
CA VAL A 150 6.76 -3.12 4.56
C VAL A 150 6.84 -4.15 3.43
N ILE A 151 6.17 -5.30 3.54
CA ILE A 151 6.08 -6.31 2.47
C ILE A 151 5.52 -5.71 1.18
N VAL A 152 4.48 -4.87 1.27
CA VAL A 152 3.87 -4.27 0.07
C VAL A 152 4.71 -3.13 -0.47
N GLY A 153 5.14 -2.19 0.35
CA GLY A 153 5.65 -0.90 -0.11
C GLY A 153 6.89 -0.36 0.57
N GLY A 154 7.63 -1.18 1.33
CA GLY A 154 8.93 -0.76 1.87
C GLY A 154 9.87 -0.31 0.75
N ASN A 155 10.65 0.73 1.00
CA ASN A 155 11.59 1.28 0.02
C ASN A 155 12.90 1.71 0.70
N ALA A 156 13.86 0.79 0.76
CA ALA A 156 15.19 1.07 1.30
C ALA A 156 16.16 1.59 0.23
N GLY A 157 16.12 0.98 -0.95
CA GLY A 157 17.15 1.15 -1.96
C GLY A 157 16.81 2.11 -3.10
N GLN A 158 15.52 2.42 -3.32
CA GLN A 158 15.09 3.12 -4.51
C GLN A 158 14.89 4.63 -4.27
N ALA A 159 15.75 5.47 -4.83
CA ALA A 159 15.57 6.91 -4.86
C ALA A 159 14.64 7.31 -6.02
N LEU A 160 13.59 8.08 -5.74
CA LEU A 160 12.73 8.67 -6.77
C LEU A 160 13.39 9.87 -7.46
N GLY A 161 14.27 10.56 -6.75
CA GLY A 161 14.93 11.77 -7.23
C GLY A 161 13.95 12.93 -7.45
N THR A 162 14.33 13.84 -8.36
CA THR A 162 13.48 14.96 -8.76
C THR A 162 12.38 14.47 -9.70
N ALA A 163 11.13 14.81 -9.41
CA ALA A 163 10.01 14.49 -10.30
C ALA A 163 10.17 15.18 -11.68
N ASN A 164 9.61 14.61 -12.73
CA ASN A 164 9.58 15.25 -14.04
C ASN A 164 8.78 16.56 -13.99
N THR A 165 9.18 17.54 -14.76
CA THR A 165 8.43 18.80 -14.89
C THR A 165 7.07 18.53 -15.51
N PRO A 166 5.97 18.98 -14.89
CA PRO A 166 4.64 18.81 -15.45
C PRO A 166 4.48 19.54 -16.80
N THR A 167 3.68 18.97 -17.68
CA THR A 167 3.17 19.65 -18.87
C THR A 167 1.78 20.20 -18.53
N VAL A 168 1.50 21.44 -18.95
CA VAL A 168 0.23 22.11 -18.65
C VAL A 168 -0.48 22.57 -19.91
N ALA A 169 -1.80 22.50 -19.89
CA ALA A 169 -2.70 23.04 -20.90
C ALA A 169 -3.83 23.83 -20.22
N THR A 170 -4.33 24.87 -20.87
CA THR A 170 -5.45 25.67 -20.37
C THR A 170 -6.75 25.23 -21.02
N SER A 171 -7.82 25.27 -20.24
CA SER A 171 -9.21 25.09 -20.70
C SER A 171 -10.04 26.27 -20.25
N THR A 172 -10.99 26.70 -21.07
CA THR A 172 -11.92 27.80 -20.75
C THR A 172 -13.12 27.35 -19.93
N THR A 173 -13.21 26.05 -19.63
CA THR A 173 -14.32 25.42 -18.90
C THR A 173 -13.81 24.50 -17.80
N GLY A 174 -14.68 24.09 -16.90
CA GLY A 174 -14.40 23.04 -15.91
C GLY A 174 -13.69 23.52 -14.64
N GLY A 175 -13.53 24.82 -14.42
CA GLY A 175 -12.92 25.38 -13.22
C GLY A 175 -13.59 26.69 -12.75
N ALA A 176 -12.88 27.41 -11.89
CA ALA A 176 -13.29 28.71 -11.33
C ALA A 176 -12.14 29.74 -11.37
N ILE A 177 -11.18 29.56 -12.28
CA ILE A 177 -10.05 30.47 -12.41
C ILE A 177 -10.45 31.64 -13.31
N ALA A 178 -10.23 32.87 -12.83
CA ALA A 178 -10.55 34.08 -13.59
C ALA A 178 -9.64 34.20 -14.83
N THR A 179 -10.06 35.03 -15.78
CA THR A 179 -9.33 35.34 -16.99
C THR A 179 -7.97 35.99 -16.68
N GLY A 180 -6.95 35.70 -17.47
CA GLY A 180 -5.63 36.33 -17.38
C GLY A 180 -4.80 35.94 -16.15
N ILE A 181 -5.20 34.95 -15.39
CA ILE A 181 -4.44 34.46 -14.25
C ILE A 181 -3.34 33.51 -14.73
N ALA A 182 -2.10 33.79 -14.34
CA ALA A 182 -0.97 32.93 -14.56
C ALA A 182 -0.81 31.94 -13.39
N VAL A 183 -0.78 30.66 -13.69
CA VAL A 183 -0.59 29.59 -12.69
C VAL A 183 0.61 28.74 -13.08
N TYR A 184 1.50 28.56 -12.13
CA TYR A 184 2.61 27.63 -12.20
C TYR A 184 2.23 26.33 -11.51
N VAL A 185 2.74 25.22 -12.01
CA VAL A 185 2.50 23.90 -11.44
C VAL A 185 3.82 23.21 -11.16
N ALA A 186 3.90 22.52 -10.03
CA ALA A 186 4.99 21.63 -9.68
C ALA A 186 4.45 20.31 -9.14
N CYS A 187 5.24 19.26 -9.24
CA CYS A 187 4.85 17.93 -8.83
C CYS A 187 5.93 17.31 -7.93
N VAL A 188 5.52 16.52 -6.96
CA VAL A 188 6.39 15.65 -6.16
C VAL A 188 5.92 14.22 -6.33
N ALA A 189 6.83 13.32 -6.70
CA ALA A 189 6.56 11.90 -6.76
C ALA A 189 6.54 11.28 -5.37
N LEU A 190 5.67 10.32 -5.14
CA LEU A 190 5.51 9.64 -3.86
C LEU A 190 5.68 8.13 -4.03
N THR A 191 6.34 7.51 -3.05
CA THR A 191 6.27 6.07 -2.81
C THR A 191 4.95 5.72 -2.13
N MET A 192 4.72 4.44 -1.87
CA MET A 192 3.55 4.01 -1.11
C MET A 192 3.54 4.62 0.31
N ASP A 193 4.69 4.68 0.98
CA ASP A 193 4.80 5.29 2.31
C ASP A 193 4.51 6.79 2.27
N GLY A 194 5.01 7.48 1.25
CA GLY A 194 4.72 8.88 1.02
C GLY A 194 3.23 9.14 0.79
N LEU A 195 2.58 8.31 -0.03
CA LEU A 195 1.14 8.41 -0.27
C LEU A 195 0.31 8.23 1.01
N ARG A 196 0.69 7.28 1.85
CA ARG A 196 -0.02 6.96 3.09
C ARG A 196 0.09 8.06 4.15
N GLN A 197 1.24 8.71 4.22
CA GLN A 197 1.55 9.73 5.23
C GLN A 197 1.22 11.15 4.77
N ALA A 198 1.05 11.36 3.46
CA ALA A 198 0.76 12.66 2.89
C ALA A 198 -0.73 13.01 3.00
N SER A 199 -1.01 14.27 3.25
CA SER A 199 -2.36 14.84 3.13
C SER A 199 -2.29 16.28 2.68
N VAL A 200 -3.36 16.79 2.04
CA VAL A 200 -3.37 18.19 1.59
C VAL A 200 -3.26 19.16 2.77
N ALA A 201 -3.88 18.84 3.90
CA ALA A 201 -3.83 19.66 5.11
C ALA A 201 -2.49 19.54 5.87
N GLY A 202 -1.96 18.32 6.02
CA GLY A 202 -0.71 18.06 6.77
C GLY A 202 0.56 18.23 5.95
N GLY A 203 0.45 18.26 4.62
CA GLY A 203 1.59 18.29 3.71
C GLY A 203 2.25 16.93 3.51
N LEU A 204 3.40 16.93 2.87
CA LEU A 204 4.29 15.78 2.72
C LEU A 204 5.23 15.68 3.92
N PRO A 205 5.56 14.47 4.39
CA PRO A 205 6.31 14.28 5.63
C PRO A 205 7.77 14.77 5.56
N GLY A 206 8.41 14.65 4.40
CA GLY A 206 9.83 14.92 4.28
C GLY A 206 10.67 13.89 5.03
N GLN A 207 11.71 14.36 5.73
CA GLN A 207 12.45 13.51 6.65
C GLN A 207 11.66 13.32 7.94
N LEU A 208 11.53 12.08 8.36
CA LEU A 208 10.92 11.71 9.64
C LEU A 208 12.01 11.44 10.68
N SER A 209 11.72 11.80 11.90
CA SER A 209 12.56 11.53 13.07
C SER A 209 11.74 10.82 14.14
N ARG A 210 12.29 9.74 14.69
CA ARG A 210 11.70 8.99 15.79
C ARG A 210 12.68 8.93 16.95
N THR A 211 12.25 9.39 18.12
CA THR A 211 12.97 9.15 19.36
C THR A 211 12.61 7.76 19.90
N ASN A 212 13.60 6.91 20.05
CA ASN A 212 13.47 5.56 20.57
C ASN A 212 13.34 5.54 22.10
N ALA A 213 12.96 4.40 22.66
CA ALA A 213 12.77 4.24 24.11
C ALA A 213 14.08 4.44 24.91
N ASP A 214 15.23 4.17 24.30
CA ASP A 214 16.58 4.39 24.85
C ASP A 214 17.09 5.83 24.67
N SER A 215 16.25 6.74 24.18
CA SER A 215 16.56 8.16 23.88
C SER A 215 17.48 8.36 22.68
N THR A 216 17.82 7.34 21.92
CA THR A 216 18.44 7.49 20.60
C THR A 216 17.43 8.02 19.58
N THR A 217 17.92 8.59 18.49
CA THR A 217 17.05 9.14 17.44
C THR A 217 17.36 8.48 16.12
N ASP A 218 16.33 7.87 15.53
CA ASP A 218 16.37 7.36 14.16
C ASP A 218 15.81 8.42 13.19
N THR A 219 16.48 8.57 12.05
CA THR A 219 16.01 9.41 10.96
C THR A 219 15.74 8.57 9.73
N MET A 220 14.64 8.82 9.05
CA MET A 220 14.21 8.06 7.87
C MET A 220 13.50 8.96 6.88
N GLY A 221 13.47 8.57 5.62
CA GLY A 221 12.66 9.26 4.62
C GLY A 221 11.17 8.96 4.80
N GLY A 222 10.34 9.97 4.58
CA GLY A 222 8.88 9.83 4.69
C GLY A 222 8.22 9.36 3.40
N GLY A 223 8.99 9.05 2.36
CA GLY A 223 8.50 8.45 1.12
C GLY A 223 8.20 9.44 -0.01
N ASN A 224 8.60 10.70 0.10
CA ASN A 224 8.45 11.68 -0.97
C ASN A 224 9.78 11.94 -1.69
N GLY A 225 9.71 12.07 -3.02
CA GLY A 225 10.81 12.53 -3.85
C GLY A 225 11.01 14.04 -3.74
N GLN A 226 11.93 14.55 -4.54
CA GLN A 226 12.17 15.97 -4.66
C GLN A 226 11.16 16.63 -5.62
N VAL A 227 10.76 17.85 -5.30
CA VAL A 227 9.86 18.65 -6.14
C VAL A 227 10.46 18.88 -7.53
N SER A 228 9.62 18.82 -8.55
CA SER A 228 9.99 19.13 -9.94
C SER A 228 10.39 20.60 -10.14
N ALA A 229 11.03 20.89 -11.24
CA ALA A 229 11.09 22.26 -11.73
C ALA A 229 9.67 22.81 -11.95
N LEU A 230 9.51 24.10 -11.80
CA LEU A 230 8.25 24.79 -12.07
C LEU A 230 7.95 24.76 -13.58
N THR A 231 6.67 24.61 -13.93
CA THR A 231 6.26 24.78 -15.33
C THR A 231 6.44 26.24 -15.77
N ALA A 232 6.46 26.46 -17.07
CA ALA A 232 6.09 27.78 -17.60
C ALA A 232 4.64 28.09 -17.15
N ASN A 233 4.35 29.37 -16.91
CA ASN A 233 3.02 29.75 -16.50
C ASN A 233 1.96 29.37 -17.54
N ALA A 234 0.90 28.74 -17.09
CA ALA A 234 -0.29 28.61 -17.90
C ALA A 234 -1.19 29.81 -17.63
N THR A 235 -1.34 30.71 -18.61
CA THR A 235 -2.21 31.87 -18.49
C THR A 235 -3.60 31.50 -18.98
N THR A 236 -4.61 31.69 -18.14
CA THR A 236 -6.01 31.38 -18.46
C THR A 236 -6.58 32.28 -19.55
N GLY A 237 -7.44 31.71 -20.38
CA GLY A 237 -8.13 32.41 -21.46
C GLY A 237 -9.29 33.31 -20.95
N ALA A 238 -10.16 33.72 -21.88
CA ALA A 238 -11.33 34.52 -21.55
C ALA A 238 -12.35 33.75 -20.71
N GLY A 239 -13.05 34.43 -19.81
CA GLY A 239 -14.09 33.85 -18.94
C GLY A 239 -13.62 33.65 -17.51
N SER A 240 -14.53 33.18 -16.65
CA SER A 240 -14.29 32.93 -15.21
C SER A 240 -14.38 31.46 -14.82
N THR A 241 -14.58 30.58 -15.79
CA THR A 241 -14.73 29.13 -15.59
C THR A 241 -13.52 28.33 -16.04
N ASN A 242 -12.35 29.01 -16.14
CA ASN A 242 -11.13 28.38 -16.62
C ASN A 242 -10.60 27.31 -15.65
N SER A 243 -9.96 26.31 -16.25
CA SER A 243 -9.18 25.31 -15.54
C SER A 243 -7.81 25.10 -16.21
N ILE A 244 -6.90 24.48 -15.48
CA ILE A 244 -5.58 24.10 -15.98
C ILE A 244 -5.42 22.60 -15.85
N GLN A 245 -5.16 21.95 -16.96
CA GLN A 245 -4.90 20.53 -17.03
C GLN A 245 -3.38 20.32 -16.95
N ALA A 246 -2.95 19.58 -15.95
CA ALA A 246 -1.54 19.26 -15.77
C ALA A 246 -1.33 17.74 -15.83
N SER A 247 -0.21 17.34 -16.43
CA SER A 247 0.22 15.94 -16.47
C SER A 247 1.73 15.83 -16.33
N VAL A 248 2.22 14.70 -15.82
CA VAL A 248 3.64 14.43 -15.65
C VAL A 248 4.01 13.09 -16.29
N VAL A 249 5.19 13.02 -16.91
CA VAL A 249 5.71 11.75 -17.41
C VAL A 249 6.14 10.90 -16.22
N GLN A 250 5.60 9.70 -16.11
CA GLN A 250 5.88 8.77 -15.02
C GLN A 250 7.31 8.22 -15.09
N LYS A 251 7.90 8.00 -13.91
CA LYS A 251 9.14 7.24 -13.73
C LYS A 251 8.84 5.89 -13.06
N ALA A 252 9.80 4.98 -13.16
CA ALA A 252 9.74 3.75 -12.37
C ALA A 252 9.75 4.06 -10.87
N GLY A 253 8.99 3.30 -10.08
CA GLY A 253 8.92 3.45 -8.63
C GLY A 253 7.94 4.49 -8.10
N GLU A 254 7.46 5.39 -8.94
CA GLU A 254 6.44 6.36 -8.56
C GLU A 254 5.07 5.68 -8.42
N VAL A 255 4.42 5.91 -7.29
CA VAL A 255 3.11 5.33 -6.96
C VAL A 255 2.00 6.39 -6.98
N ALA A 256 2.33 7.61 -6.56
CA ALA A 256 1.40 8.73 -6.50
C ALA A 256 2.13 10.07 -6.72
N TYR A 257 1.35 11.12 -6.86
CA TYR A 257 1.83 12.45 -7.17
C TYR A 257 1.16 13.48 -6.28
N ALA A 258 1.97 14.36 -5.68
CA ALA A 258 1.51 15.53 -4.95
C ALA A 258 1.68 16.78 -5.82
N TRP A 259 0.62 17.54 -5.99
CA TRP A 259 0.54 18.66 -6.91
C TRP A 259 0.51 19.99 -6.17
N TYR A 260 1.42 20.87 -6.56
CA TYR A 260 1.55 22.23 -6.06
C TYR A 260 1.23 23.21 -7.18
N TRP A 261 0.42 24.21 -6.91
CA TRP A 261 0.16 25.26 -7.90
C TRP A 261 -0.10 26.61 -7.23
N GLY A 262 0.15 27.69 -7.98
CA GLY A 262 -0.03 29.06 -7.54
C GLY A 262 0.43 30.10 -8.57
N PRO A 263 0.28 31.40 -8.27
CA PRO A 263 0.49 32.46 -9.25
C PRO A 263 1.96 32.72 -9.61
N THR A 264 2.91 32.57 -8.70
CA THR A 264 4.34 32.81 -8.97
C THR A 264 5.22 32.07 -7.98
N GLY A 265 6.29 31.42 -8.47
CA GLY A 265 7.38 30.85 -7.69
C GLY A 265 6.98 29.92 -6.56
N GLY A 266 7.90 29.08 -6.12
CA GLY A 266 7.62 28.02 -5.14
C GLY A 266 7.03 28.48 -3.81
N ALA A 267 7.34 29.71 -3.36
CA ALA A 267 6.82 30.26 -2.10
C ALA A 267 5.30 30.55 -2.11
N ASN A 268 4.73 30.76 -3.29
CA ASN A 268 3.31 31.05 -3.46
C ASN A 268 2.48 29.86 -3.95
N MET A 269 3.15 28.79 -4.35
CA MET A 269 2.54 27.55 -4.79
C MET A 269 2.24 26.65 -3.60
N ALA A 270 0.98 26.37 -3.36
CA ALA A 270 0.55 25.51 -2.27
C ALA A 270 0.19 24.10 -2.75
N LEU A 271 0.36 23.10 -1.88
CA LEU A 271 -0.14 21.76 -2.12
C LEU A 271 -1.66 21.81 -2.28
N GLY A 272 -2.18 21.29 -3.37
CA GLY A 272 -3.60 21.33 -3.62
C GLY A 272 -4.26 19.98 -3.77
N ALA A 273 -3.51 18.97 -4.23
CA ALA A 273 -4.05 17.62 -4.39
C ALA A 273 -2.95 16.56 -4.34
N ILE A 274 -3.37 15.34 -4.04
CA ILE A 274 -2.57 14.11 -4.13
C ILE A 274 -3.35 13.11 -4.99
N THR A 275 -2.73 12.62 -6.07
CA THR A 275 -3.35 11.71 -7.01
C THR A 275 -2.54 10.44 -7.19
N THR A 276 -3.18 9.33 -7.50
CA THR A 276 -2.53 8.07 -7.90
C THR A 276 -2.40 7.94 -9.41
N ILE A 277 -2.95 8.91 -10.15
CA ILE A 277 -2.76 9.07 -11.60
C ILE A 277 -1.81 10.23 -11.87
N ASN A 278 -1.14 10.17 -13.01
CA ASN A 278 -0.10 11.14 -13.42
C ASN A 278 -0.65 12.46 -13.98
N SER A 279 -1.90 12.77 -13.71
CA SER A 279 -2.54 14.00 -14.20
C SER A 279 -3.55 14.57 -13.22
N ILE A 280 -3.84 15.86 -13.37
CA ILE A 280 -4.81 16.60 -12.56
C ILE A 280 -5.50 17.69 -13.37
N ASN A 281 -6.77 17.95 -13.05
CA ASN A 281 -7.49 19.15 -13.48
C ASN A 281 -7.55 20.16 -12.33
N ILE A 282 -6.85 21.26 -12.48
CA ILE A 282 -6.74 22.33 -11.50
C ILE A 282 -7.87 23.34 -11.73
N THR A 283 -8.70 23.51 -10.74
CA THR A 283 -9.93 24.35 -10.81
C THR A 283 -9.81 25.67 -10.06
N THR A 284 -8.75 25.87 -9.26
CA THR A 284 -8.51 27.06 -8.45
C THR A 284 -7.16 27.67 -8.78
N ALA A 285 -6.99 28.98 -8.58
CA ALA A 285 -5.75 29.68 -8.89
C ALA A 285 -4.57 29.32 -7.95
N VAL A 286 -4.86 28.83 -6.74
CA VAL A 286 -3.87 28.45 -5.72
C VAL A 286 -4.34 27.16 -5.05
N GLY A 287 -3.41 26.29 -4.69
CA GLY A 287 -3.67 25.09 -3.88
C GLY A 287 -4.17 25.46 -2.47
N THR A 288 -4.94 24.57 -1.87
CA THR A 288 -5.62 24.82 -0.58
C THR A 288 -4.80 24.43 0.65
N GLY A 289 -3.71 23.66 0.48
CA GLY A 289 -2.84 23.22 1.58
C GLY A 289 -1.93 24.33 2.13
N THR A 290 -1.35 24.06 3.28
CA THR A 290 -0.43 24.99 3.95
C THR A 290 1.00 24.86 3.45
N GLN A 291 1.42 23.65 3.06
CA GLN A 291 2.77 23.37 2.58
C GLN A 291 3.02 24.00 1.21
N LYS A 292 4.20 24.61 1.06
CA LYS A 292 4.61 25.29 -0.18
C LYS A 292 5.61 24.45 -0.97
N ALA A 293 5.68 24.69 -2.27
CA ALA A 293 6.59 23.96 -3.16
C ALA A 293 8.09 24.23 -2.88
N ASN A 294 8.42 25.30 -2.16
CA ASN A 294 9.79 25.60 -1.71
C ASN A 294 10.07 25.15 -0.26
N ASP A 295 9.18 24.42 0.38
CA ASP A 295 9.40 23.86 1.70
C ASP A 295 10.60 22.90 1.68
N ALA A 296 11.44 22.94 2.71
CA ALA A 296 12.61 22.07 2.85
C ALA A 296 12.26 20.57 2.81
N LYS A 297 11.05 20.20 3.25
CA LYS A 297 10.55 18.82 3.21
C LYS A 297 10.36 18.25 1.81
N VAL A 298 10.27 19.10 0.80
CA VAL A 298 10.13 18.69 -0.60
C VAL A 298 11.30 19.13 -1.47
N GLY A 299 12.22 19.90 -0.92
CA GLY A 299 13.44 20.35 -1.60
C GLY A 299 14.53 19.28 -1.74
N THR A 300 14.35 18.14 -1.09
CA THR A 300 15.28 17.01 -1.11
C THR A 300 14.49 15.72 -1.30
N ASP A 301 15.14 14.71 -1.86
CA ASP A 301 14.57 13.36 -2.00
C ASP A 301 14.61 12.62 -0.66
N TYR A 302 13.46 12.35 -0.09
CA TYR A 302 13.23 11.58 1.12
C TYR A 302 12.43 10.28 0.82
N SER A 303 12.54 9.75 -0.39
CA SER A 303 11.80 8.55 -0.81
C SER A 303 12.31 7.27 -0.17
N GLN A 304 13.56 7.25 0.28
CA GLN A 304 14.20 6.06 0.85
C GLN A 304 14.07 6.00 2.38
N ASN A 305 13.75 4.81 2.88
CA ASN A 305 13.79 4.49 4.30
C ASN A 305 14.78 3.34 4.56
N ALA A 306 15.98 3.66 5.03
CA ALA A 306 17.05 2.69 5.27
C ALA A 306 16.75 1.70 6.42
N LEU A 307 15.74 1.97 7.26
CA LEU A 307 15.37 1.13 8.40
C LEU A 307 14.48 -0.06 8.02
N VAL A 308 13.90 -0.07 6.82
CA VAL A 308 13.09 -1.17 6.31
C VAL A 308 13.80 -1.89 5.16
N TYR A 309 13.29 -3.03 4.73
CA TYR A 309 13.73 -3.68 3.49
C TYR A 309 12.87 -3.27 2.30
N ASP A 310 13.34 -3.55 1.08
CA ASP A 310 12.58 -3.29 -0.13
C ASP A 310 11.38 -4.24 -0.23
N GLY A 311 10.19 -3.66 -0.29
CA GLY A 311 8.93 -4.38 -0.44
C GLY A 311 8.65 -4.76 -1.90
N LEU A 312 7.48 -5.38 -2.12
CA LEU A 312 7.11 -5.92 -3.42
C LEU A 312 7.08 -4.83 -4.51
N LEU A 313 6.43 -3.69 -4.25
CA LEU A 313 6.31 -2.62 -5.26
C LEU A 313 7.68 -2.04 -5.66
N SER A 314 8.58 -1.81 -4.71
CA SER A 314 9.93 -1.31 -5.02
C SER A 314 10.78 -2.33 -5.77
N GLN A 315 10.57 -3.63 -5.55
CA GLN A 315 11.29 -4.69 -6.27
C GLN A 315 10.78 -4.92 -7.70
N ILE A 316 9.49 -4.78 -7.96
CA ILE A 316 8.92 -4.95 -9.31
C ILE A 316 9.00 -3.67 -10.16
N MET A 317 9.05 -2.51 -9.54
CA MET A 317 9.23 -1.22 -10.21
C MET A 317 10.52 -0.52 -9.78
N PRO A 318 11.70 -1.13 -9.92
CA PRO A 318 12.93 -0.49 -9.48
C PRO A 318 13.21 0.77 -10.30
N ALA A 319 13.88 1.75 -9.69
CA ALA A 319 14.34 2.94 -10.39
C ALA A 319 15.23 2.56 -11.58
N GLY A 320 15.07 3.27 -12.69
CA GLY A 320 15.85 3.03 -13.90
C GLY A 320 15.00 3.09 -15.17
N SER A 321 15.60 2.69 -16.29
CA SER A 321 14.93 2.72 -17.58
C SER A 321 13.92 1.58 -17.70
N LEU A 322 12.75 1.91 -18.23
CA LEU A 322 11.76 0.95 -18.70
C LEU A 322 11.92 0.80 -20.22
N THR A 323 11.99 -0.43 -20.69
CA THR A 323 12.04 -0.72 -22.14
C THR A 323 10.64 -1.10 -22.61
N THR A 324 10.10 -0.39 -23.58
CA THR A 324 8.81 -0.72 -24.18
C THR A 324 8.85 -2.12 -24.77
N TYR A 325 7.92 -2.97 -24.32
CA TYR A 325 7.78 -4.33 -24.83
C TYR A 325 6.59 -4.44 -25.78
N ASP A 326 5.44 -3.91 -25.38
CA ASP A 326 4.22 -3.91 -26.17
C ASP A 326 3.46 -2.59 -25.95
N SER A 327 3.05 -1.96 -27.03
CA SER A 327 2.31 -0.69 -27.04
C SER A 327 1.10 -0.75 -27.97
N THR A 328 0.56 -1.95 -28.20
CA THR A 328 -0.51 -2.15 -29.19
C THR A 328 -1.86 -1.59 -28.75
N LEU A 329 -2.05 -1.38 -27.43
CA LEU A 329 -3.26 -0.77 -26.89
C LEU A 329 -3.11 0.74 -26.71
N ALA A 330 -4.14 1.48 -27.10
CA ALA A 330 -4.20 2.91 -26.86
C ALA A 330 -4.34 3.26 -25.36
N SER A 331 -4.90 2.34 -24.57
CA SER A 331 -5.17 2.52 -23.12
C SER A 331 -3.97 2.21 -22.24
N ALA A 332 -3.04 1.36 -22.67
CA ALA A 332 -1.89 0.96 -21.87
C ALA A 332 -0.66 0.64 -22.72
N THR A 333 0.52 0.89 -22.17
CA THR A 333 1.81 0.45 -22.71
C THR A 333 2.48 -0.51 -21.75
N ILE A 334 2.98 -1.63 -22.25
CA ILE A 334 3.69 -2.64 -21.47
C ILE A 334 5.19 -2.46 -21.64
N TYR A 335 5.87 -2.36 -20.51
CA TYR A 335 7.31 -2.21 -20.39
C TYR A 335 7.92 -3.42 -19.68
N THR A 336 9.19 -3.66 -19.91
CA THR A 336 10.04 -4.48 -19.03
C THR A 336 11.01 -3.59 -18.28
N SER A 337 11.17 -3.85 -16.98
CA SER A 337 12.20 -3.21 -16.17
C SER A 337 13.58 -3.76 -16.57
N ALA A 338 14.54 -2.89 -16.84
CA ALA A 338 15.91 -3.29 -17.18
C ALA A 338 16.62 -4.06 -16.05
N THR A 339 16.25 -3.82 -14.79
CA THR A 339 16.90 -4.40 -13.62
C THR A 339 16.21 -5.68 -13.14
N ALA A 340 14.88 -5.68 -13.08
CA ALA A 340 14.09 -6.78 -12.53
C ALA A 340 13.43 -7.66 -13.62
N ASN A 341 13.37 -7.18 -14.87
CA ASN A 341 12.64 -7.79 -15.99
C ASN A 341 11.14 -8.05 -15.70
N ALA A 342 10.61 -7.48 -14.63
CA ALA A 342 9.18 -7.56 -14.32
C ALA A 342 8.37 -6.78 -15.37
N LEU A 343 7.14 -7.24 -15.63
CA LEU A 343 6.24 -6.53 -16.53
C LEU A 343 5.61 -5.33 -15.83
N VAL A 344 5.73 -4.15 -16.43
CA VAL A 344 5.14 -2.91 -15.95
C VAL A 344 4.16 -2.40 -16.99
N GLY A 345 2.88 -2.60 -16.77
CA GLY A 345 1.81 -1.98 -17.55
C GLY A 345 1.56 -0.55 -17.06
N GLN A 346 1.48 0.37 -17.98
CA GLN A 346 1.21 1.76 -17.67
C GLN A 346 0.05 2.26 -18.50
N MET A 347 -1.05 2.60 -17.82
CA MET A 347 -2.20 3.23 -18.47
C MET A 347 -1.81 4.59 -19.04
N ALA A 348 -2.34 4.92 -20.20
CA ALA A 348 -2.14 6.23 -20.81
C ALA A 348 -2.66 7.35 -19.90
N THR A 349 -2.06 8.52 -20.00
CA THR A 349 -2.50 9.70 -19.24
C THR A 349 -3.97 10.06 -19.53
N GLY A 350 -4.43 9.81 -20.76
CA GLY A 350 -5.79 10.14 -21.17
C GLY A 350 -6.10 11.64 -21.09
N VAL A 351 -7.32 11.96 -20.74
CA VAL A 351 -7.71 13.36 -20.46
C VAL A 351 -7.14 13.77 -19.11
N ALA A 352 -6.41 14.88 -19.07
CA ALA A 352 -5.78 15.35 -17.85
C ALA A 352 -6.80 15.57 -16.74
N GLY A 353 -6.51 14.98 -15.57
CA GLY A 353 -7.38 15.04 -14.39
C GLY A 353 -8.41 13.91 -14.28
N THR A 354 -8.73 13.23 -15.36
CA THR A 354 -9.62 12.05 -15.33
C THR A 354 -8.87 10.75 -15.56
N GLY A 355 -7.70 10.80 -16.23
CA GLY A 355 -6.89 9.64 -16.55
C GLY A 355 -7.58 8.67 -17.50
N THR A 356 -7.07 7.43 -17.56
CA THR A 356 -7.63 6.35 -18.37
C THR A 356 -8.12 5.23 -17.46
N ALA A 357 -9.42 4.92 -17.55
CA ALA A 357 -10.02 3.82 -16.80
C ALA A 357 -9.81 2.49 -17.55
N LEU A 358 -9.94 1.36 -16.84
CA LEU A 358 -9.93 0.03 -17.44
C LEU A 358 -11.01 -0.09 -18.52
N THR A 359 -10.73 -0.88 -19.56
CA THR A 359 -11.61 -1.07 -20.71
C THR A 359 -12.23 -2.47 -20.69
N SER A 360 -13.56 -2.56 -20.86
CA SER A 360 -14.23 -3.85 -21.06
C SER A 360 -13.91 -4.43 -22.44
N ASP A 361 -13.68 -5.73 -22.53
CA ASP A 361 -13.53 -6.45 -23.80
C ASP A 361 -14.87 -6.81 -24.45
N ASN A 362 -15.99 -6.39 -23.84
CA ASN A 362 -17.36 -6.74 -24.21
C ASN A 362 -17.66 -8.26 -24.24
N SER A 363 -16.81 -9.07 -23.62
CA SER A 363 -16.97 -10.53 -23.54
C SER A 363 -16.77 -11.08 -22.12
N GLY A 364 -16.80 -10.17 -21.12
CA GLY A 364 -16.64 -10.51 -19.71
C GLY A 364 -15.19 -10.42 -19.20
N GLY A 365 -14.29 -9.83 -19.97
CA GLY A 365 -12.90 -9.56 -19.59
C GLY A 365 -12.57 -8.07 -19.52
N VAL A 366 -11.34 -7.80 -19.09
CA VAL A 366 -10.73 -6.46 -19.04
C VAL A 366 -9.52 -6.47 -19.97
N VAL A 367 -9.55 -5.60 -20.96
CA VAL A 367 -8.57 -5.58 -22.07
C VAL A 367 -7.13 -5.50 -21.56
N GLU A 368 -6.86 -4.61 -20.61
CA GLU A 368 -5.51 -4.36 -20.09
C GLU A 368 -5.00 -5.51 -19.22
N ILE A 369 -5.90 -6.16 -18.47
CA ILE A 369 -5.56 -7.36 -17.70
C ILE A 369 -5.24 -8.52 -18.65
N ASP A 370 -6.06 -8.72 -19.68
CA ASP A 370 -5.84 -9.75 -20.69
C ASP A 370 -4.51 -9.51 -21.43
N GLN A 371 -4.19 -8.26 -21.78
CA GLN A 371 -2.90 -7.92 -22.38
C GLN A 371 -1.72 -8.26 -21.47
N MET A 372 -1.81 -7.92 -20.18
CA MET A 372 -0.77 -8.29 -19.21
C MET A 372 -0.57 -9.81 -19.16
N LEU A 373 -1.66 -10.57 -19.08
CA LEU A 373 -1.63 -12.04 -19.05
C LEU A 373 -1.05 -12.65 -20.34
N GLN A 374 -1.40 -12.08 -21.50
CA GLN A 374 -0.82 -12.47 -22.79
C GLN A 374 0.69 -12.24 -22.82
N ASN A 375 1.14 -11.08 -22.33
CA ASN A 375 2.55 -10.74 -22.32
C ASN A 375 3.35 -11.57 -21.30
N PHE A 376 2.79 -11.92 -20.17
CA PHE A 376 3.38 -12.92 -19.26
C PHE A 376 3.63 -14.25 -19.96
N TRP A 377 2.65 -14.73 -20.74
CA TRP A 377 2.81 -15.97 -21.47
C TRP A 377 3.80 -15.84 -22.63
N ASN A 378 3.68 -14.79 -23.43
CA ASN A 378 4.52 -14.60 -24.61
C ASN A 378 6.00 -14.43 -24.25
N LEU A 379 6.30 -13.65 -23.20
CA LEU A 379 7.67 -13.34 -22.82
C LEU A 379 8.28 -14.40 -21.90
N TYR A 380 7.54 -14.81 -20.89
CA TYR A 380 8.08 -15.63 -19.81
C TYR A 380 7.47 -17.03 -19.69
N ARG A 381 6.46 -17.37 -20.49
CA ARG A 381 5.71 -18.64 -20.36
C ARG A 381 5.14 -18.85 -18.95
N LEU A 382 4.80 -17.75 -18.29
CA LEU A 382 4.23 -17.74 -16.93
C LEU A 382 2.72 -17.45 -16.99
N SER A 383 2.00 -18.00 -16.04
CA SER A 383 0.60 -17.68 -15.79
C SER A 383 0.47 -17.24 -14.34
N PRO A 384 0.18 -15.96 -14.07
CA PRO A 384 -0.13 -15.51 -12.72
C PRO A 384 -1.27 -16.32 -12.10
N SER A 385 -1.15 -16.58 -10.81
CA SER A 385 -2.15 -17.29 -10.00
C SER A 385 -3.01 -16.35 -9.17
N LYS A 386 -2.47 -15.17 -8.86
CA LYS A 386 -3.11 -14.16 -7.99
C LYS A 386 -3.01 -12.76 -8.58
N ILE A 387 -4.01 -11.95 -8.25
CA ILE A 387 -4.05 -10.52 -8.52
C ILE A 387 -4.29 -9.81 -7.19
N LEU A 388 -3.38 -8.91 -6.81
CA LEU A 388 -3.52 -8.05 -5.63
C LEU A 388 -4.06 -6.70 -6.07
N VAL A 389 -5.14 -6.24 -5.46
CA VAL A 389 -5.83 -5.00 -5.81
C VAL A 389 -6.28 -4.23 -4.58
N ASN A 390 -6.45 -2.93 -4.73
CA ASN A 390 -7.20 -2.12 -3.78
C ASN A 390 -8.72 -2.36 -3.95
N ALA A 391 -9.52 -2.01 -2.96
CA ALA A 391 -10.99 -2.12 -3.02
C ALA A 391 -11.59 -1.31 -4.19
N GLN A 392 -10.99 -0.15 -4.55
CA GLN A 392 -11.39 0.64 -5.70
C GLN A 392 -11.22 -0.15 -7.01
N GLU A 393 -10.05 -0.78 -7.19
CA GLU A 393 -9.76 -1.52 -8.42
C GLU A 393 -10.58 -2.82 -8.50
N ALA A 394 -10.84 -3.47 -7.37
CA ALA A 394 -11.77 -4.59 -7.34
C ALA A 394 -13.18 -4.18 -7.85
N LYS A 395 -13.67 -3.02 -7.43
CA LYS A 395 -14.93 -2.43 -7.93
C LYS A 395 -14.84 -2.11 -9.43
N ASN A 396 -13.73 -1.50 -9.88
CA ASN A 396 -13.53 -1.14 -11.29
C ASN A 396 -13.49 -2.38 -12.19
N ILE A 397 -12.78 -3.43 -11.79
CA ILE A 397 -12.75 -4.72 -12.49
C ILE A 397 -14.17 -5.30 -12.59
N ASN A 398 -14.87 -5.39 -11.47
CA ASN A 398 -16.25 -5.91 -11.45
C ASN A 398 -17.16 -5.12 -12.38
N LYS A 399 -17.09 -3.77 -12.34
CA LYS A 399 -17.88 -2.90 -13.21
C LYS A 399 -17.63 -3.17 -14.69
N LYS A 400 -16.35 -3.38 -15.09
CA LYS A 400 -15.99 -3.62 -16.50
C LYS A 400 -16.34 -5.03 -16.96
N VAL A 401 -16.16 -6.03 -16.12
CA VAL A 401 -16.57 -7.40 -16.39
C VAL A 401 -18.10 -7.48 -16.55
N MET A 402 -18.85 -6.77 -15.73
CA MET A 402 -20.32 -6.74 -15.80
C MET A 402 -20.87 -5.89 -16.94
N ALA A 403 -20.18 -4.81 -17.32
CA ALA A 403 -20.62 -3.92 -18.41
C ALA A 403 -20.66 -4.61 -19.78
N ALA A 404 -19.91 -5.69 -19.94
CA ALA A 404 -19.88 -6.50 -21.16
C ALA A 404 -21.16 -7.30 -21.46
N SER A 405 -22.08 -7.36 -20.52
CA SER A 405 -23.24 -8.26 -20.58
C SER A 405 -24.45 -7.62 -21.28
N THR A 406 -24.42 -7.55 -22.59
CA THR A 406 -25.65 -7.41 -23.38
C THR A 406 -26.42 -8.73 -23.46
N GLY A 407 -26.75 -9.30 -22.30
CA GLY A 407 -27.62 -10.48 -22.21
C GLY A 407 -26.90 -11.82 -22.31
N SER A 408 -27.13 -12.65 -21.35
CA SER A 408 -26.92 -14.09 -21.22
C SER A 408 -25.64 -14.65 -20.63
N LEU A 409 -24.57 -13.89 -20.38
CA LEU A 409 -23.40 -14.44 -19.66
C LEU A 409 -23.58 -14.53 -18.14
N PHE A 410 -24.44 -13.72 -17.58
CA PHE A 410 -24.89 -13.90 -16.20
C PHE A 410 -26.20 -14.71 -16.20
N ARG A 411 -26.08 -16.01 -16.38
CA ARG A 411 -27.10 -16.90 -15.84
C ARG A 411 -27.00 -16.73 -14.33
N PHE A 412 -28.00 -16.10 -13.74
CA PHE A 412 -28.25 -16.31 -12.32
C PHE A 412 -28.34 -17.82 -12.18
N ASN A 413 -27.33 -18.43 -11.58
CA ASN A 413 -27.38 -19.86 -11.32
C ASN A 413 -28.45 -20.06 -10.26
N THR A 414 -29.67 -20.33 -10.71
CA THR A 414 -30.80 -20.67 -9.85
C THR A 414 -30.58 -22.01 -9.14
N ASP A 415 -29.55 -22.76 -9.53
CA ASP A 415 -29.16 -24.00 -8.84
C ASP A 415 -28.57 -23.76 -7.44
N TRP A 416 -28.25 -22.51 -7.10
CA TRP A 416 -27.91 -22.16 -5.73
C TRP A 416 -29.16 -22.00 -4.82
N ALA A 417 -30.33 -22.05 -5.36
CA ALA A 417 -31.58 -22.04 -4.61
C ALA A 417 -31.85 -23.36 -3.81
N GLY A 418 -30.99 -24.37 -3.97
CA GLY A 418 -31.07 -25.62 -3.22
C GLY A 418 -30.48 -25.62 -1.82
N SER A 419 -29.77 -24.56 -1.38
CA SER A 419 -29.12 -24.51 -0.06
C SER A 419 -29.61 -23.37 0.84
N GLY A 420 -30.80 -22.83 0.62
CA GLY A 420 -31.45 -21.95 1.59
C GLY A 420 -30.80 -20.58 1.82
N ASP A 421 -29.78 -20.21 1.08
CA ASP A 421 -29.15 -18.88 1.17
C ASP A 421 -29.84 -17.89 0.24
N GLN A 422 -30.33 -16.82 0.82
CA GLN A 422 -30.97 -15.72 0.12
C GLN A 422 -29.97 -15.09 -0.87
N ALA A 423 -30.38 -14.95 -2.12
CA ALA A 423 -29.66 -14.18 -3.10
C ALA A 423 -29.53 -12.74 -2.60
N GLY A 424 -28.34 -12.35 -2.14
CA GLY A 424 -28.07 -10.99 -1.70
C GLY A 424 -28.23 -10.03 -2.86
N ILE A 425 -29.16 -9.10 -2.76
CA ILE A 425 -29.30 -7.96 -3.66
C ILE A 425 -28.14 -7.02 -3.39
N GLY A 426 -27.04 -7.14 -4.13
CA GLY A 426 -25.85 -6.30 -3.86
C GLY A 426 -24.72 -6.44 -4.88
N GLY A 427 -24.96 -7.12 -5.99
CA GLY A 427 -23.97 -7.33 -7.05
C GLY A 427 -23.08 -8.56 -6.79
N THR A 428 -22.91 -9.36 -7.82
CA THR A 428 -21.97 -10.48 -7.85
C THR A 428 -20.55 -9.94 -7.92
N GLY A 429 -19.75 -10.19 -6.88
CA GLY A 429 -18.32 -9.84 -6.90
C GLY A 429 -17.52 -10.92 -7.61
N THR A 430 -16.63 -10.53 -8.52
CA THR A 430 -15.68 -11.44 -9.15
C THR A 430 -14.58 -11.79 -8.14
N ARG A 431 -14.57 -13.01 -7.63
CA ARG A 431 -13.52 -13.52 -6.72
C ARG A 431 -12.31 -14.08 -7.46
N ALA A 432 -12.47 -14.42 -8.73
CA ALA A 432 -11.43 -14.96 -9.58
C ALA A 432 -11.59 -14.44 -11.01
N TYR A 433 -10.47 -14.23 -11.68
CA TYR A 433 -10.39 -13.81 -13.07
C TYR A 433 -9.91 -14.98 -13.92
N TYR A 434 -10.56 -15.25 -15.06
CA TYR A 434 -10.19 -16.34 -15.94
C TYR A 434 -9.14 -15.91 -16.94
N ASN A 435 -7.98 -16.60 -16.94
CA ASN A 435 -6.94 -16.38 -17.94
C ASN A 435 -7.30 -17.13 -19.23
N LYS A 436 -7.69 -16.39 -20.25
CA LYS A 436 -8.09 -16.93 -21.55
C LYS A 436 -6.96 -17.64 -22.32
N PHE A 437 -5.70 -17.35 -22.00
CA PHE A 437 -4.54 -17.89 -22.70
C PHE A 437 -4.06 -19.23 -22.12
N THR A 438 -4.18 -19.40 -20.83
CA THR A 438 -3.68 -20.60 -20.13
C THR A 438 -4.77 -21.45 -19.51
N GLY A 439 -6.02 -20.98 -19.48
CA GLY A 439 -7.14 -21.67 -18.87
C GLY A 439 -7.14 -21.68 -17.35
N GLN A 440 -6.26 -20.92 -16.70
CA GLN A 440 -6.15 -20.88 -15.24
C GLN A 440 -7.03 -19.78 -14.64
N MET A 441 -7.47 -19.99 -13.40
CA MET A 441 -8.21 -19.00 -12.62
C MET A 441 -7.26 -18.24 -11.73
N LEU A 442 -7.28 -16.90 -11.84
CA LEU A 442 -6.51 -15.99 -10.98
C LEU A 442 -7.37 -15.57 -9.80
N GLN A 443 -6.89 -15.79 -8.60
CA GLN A 443 -7.57 -15.31 -7.39
C GLN A 443 -7.40 -13.79 -7.24
N ILE A 444 -8.51 -13.07 -7.07
CA ILE A 444 -8.47 -11.63 -6.77
C ILE A 444 -8.41 -11.46 -5.25
N MET A 445 -7.32 -10.86 -4.78
CA MET A 445 -7.08 -10.55 -3.38
C MET A 445 -7.17 -9.05 -3.16
N ILE A 446 -8.14 -8.63 -2.34
CA ILE A 446 -8.28 -7.22 -1.96
C ILE A 446 -7.34 -6.95 -0.79
N HIS A 447 -6.47 -5.96 -0.94
CA HIS A 447 -5.47 -5.62 0.05
C HIS A 447 -5.49 -4.12 0.39
N PRO A 448 -5.56 -3.74 1.68
CA PRO A 448 -5.73 -2.34 2.08
C PRO A 448 -4.50 -1.46 1.77
N PHE A 449 -3.30 -2.05 1.73
CA PHE A 449 -2.06 -1.32 1.48
C PHE A 449 -1.64 -1.28 0.02
N VAL A 450 -2.34 -1.96 -0.90
CA VAL A 450 -2.11 -1.76 -2.33
C VAL A 450 -2.68 -0.40 -2.72
N PRO A 451 -1.90 0.48 -3.38
CA PRO A 451 -2.38 1.79 -3.78
C PRO A 451 -3.57 1.71 -4.74
N ALA A 452 -4.52 2.63 -4.63
CA ALA A 452 -5.55 2.79 -5.65
C ALA A 452 -4.89 3.10 -7.01
N GLY A 453 -5.50 2.66 -8.10
CA GLY A 453 -4.93 2.82 -9.43
C GLY A 453 -3.79 1.83 -9.76
N THR A 454 -3.58 0.81 -8.92
CA THR A 454 -2.52 -0.19 -9.11
C THR A 454 -3.07 -1.61 -8.96
N ILE A 455 -2.70 -2.49 -9.89
CA ILE A 455 -2.97 -3.93 -9.87
C ILE A 455 -1.65 -4.67 -9.92
N VAL A 456 -1.41 -5.60 -8.99
CA VAL A 456 -0.19 -6.41 -8.94
C VAL A 456 -0.54 -7.85 -9.31
N PHE A 457 0.20 -8.41 -10.26
CA PHE A 457 0.10 -9.80 -10.69
C PHE A 457 1.18 -10.62 -10.01
N TRP A 458 0.83 -11.82 -9.57
CA TRP A 458 1.74 -12.73 -8.89
C TRP A 458 1.57 -14.17 -9.36
N SER A 459 2.68 -14.79 -9.76
CA SER A 459 2.80 -16.23 -10.01
C SER A 459 3.44 -16.90 -8.81
N ASP A 460 2.72 -17.78 -8.12
CA ASP A 460 3.26 -18.51 -6.94
C ASP A 460 4.35 -19.50 -7.32
N SER A 461 4.27 -20.09 -8.49
CA SER A 461 5.16 -21.13 -8.98
C SER A 461 5.66 -20.83 -10.39
N ILE A 462 6.77 -21.44 -10.73
CA ILE A 462 7.40 -21.33 -12.04
C ILE A 462 7.34 -22.69 -12.73
N PRO A 463 6.79 -22.77 -13.96
CA PRO A 463 6.68 -24.03 -14.68
C PRO A 463 8.00 -24.44 -15.36
N TYR A 464 9.16 -23.94 -14.89
CA TYR A 464 10.46 -24.25 -15.50
C TYR A 464 11.06 -25.49 -14.84
N PRO A 465 11.28 -26.61 -15.56
CA PRO A 465 11.66 -27.89 -14.95
C PRO A 465 12.98 -27.87 -14.16
N LEU A 466 13.89 -26.95 -14.48
CA LEU A 466 15.22 -26.84 -13.86
C LEU A 466 15.36 -25.58 -12.98
N SER A 467 14.27 -24.92 -12.61
CA SER A 467 14.35 -23.66 -11.86
C SER A 467 14.97 -23.82 -10.47
N GLY A 468 14.77 -24.97 -9.82
CA GLY A 468 15.20 -25.19 -8.43
C GLY A 468 14.53 -24.26 -7.40
N VAL A 469 13.55 -23.44 -7.82
CA VAL A 469 12.86 -22.45 -6.99
C VAL A 469 11.54 -23.04 -6.50
N GLY A 470 11.44 -23.29 -5.20
CA GLY A 470 10.21 -23.78 -4.58
C GLY A 470 9.14 -22.69 -4.40
N ASN A 471 9.57 -21.46 -4.08
CA ASN A 471 8.71 -20.31 -3.89
C ASN A 471 9.26 -19.14 -4.68
N THR A 472 8.42 -18.41 -5.41
CA THR A 472 8.83 -17.20 -6.15
C THR A 472 9.17 -16.05 -5.21
N LEU A 473 8.43 -15.95 -4.12
CA LEU A 473 8.58 -14.95 -3.07
C LEU A 473 8.61 -15.65 -1.70
N GLN A 474 9.53 -15.23 -0.84
CA GLN A 474 9.58 -15.70 0.55
C GLN A 474 10.11 -14.63 1.50
N ILE A 475 9.69 -14.71 2.75
CA ILE A 475 10.27 -13.93 3.83
C ILE A 475 11.41 -14.76 4.44
N LYS A 476 12.63 -14.27 4.29
CA LYS A 476 13.78 -14.90 4.93
C LYS A 476 14.04 -14.24 6.26
N THR A 477 14.09 -15.06 7.34
CA THR A 477 14.22 -14.55 8.71
C THR A 477 15.58 -14.96 9.26
N ARG A 478 16.38 -14.00 9.72
CA ARG A 478 17.56 -14.28 10.54
C ARG A 478 17.13 -14.70 11.94
N ARG A 479 16.15 -14.00 12.49
CA ARG A 479 15.43 -14.31 13.71
C ARG A 479 13.97 -13.94 13.52
N ASP A 480 13.09 -14.90 13.70
CA ASP A 480 11.65 -14.65 13.65
C ASP A 480 11.19 -13.93 14.91
N TYR A 481 9.92 -13.60 15.06
CA TYR A 481 9.45 -12.84 16.19
C TYR A 481 10.02 -13.29 17.51
N TYR A 482 10.61 -12.35 18.26
CA TYR A 482 11.14 -12.59 19.60
C TYR A 482 10.81 -11.40 20.48
N GLN A 483 10.53 -11.71 21.74
CA GLN A 483 10.30 -10.74 22.78
C GLN A 483 11.61 -10.47 23.53
N LEU A 484 11.83 -9.22 23.87
CA LEU A 484 12.84 -8.78 24.82
C LEU A 484 12.14 -8.09 25.98
N GLU A 485 12.65 -8.31 27.18
CA GLU A 485 12.26 -7.60 28.38
C GLU A 485 13.48 -6.85 28.90
N TRP A 486 13.30 -5.57 29.18
CA TRP A 486 14.39 -4.71 29.62
C TRP A 486 14.50 -4.71 31.15
N PRO A 487 15.71 -4.54 31.71
CA PRO A 487 15.87 -4.39 33.17
C PRO A 487 15.07 -3.18 33.68
N VAL A 488 14.43 -3.36 34.82
CA VAL A 488 13.62 -2.30 35.43
C VAL A 488 14.52 -1.16 35.90
N THR A 489 14.51 -0.06 35.19
CA THR A 489 15.23 1.18 35.51
C THR A 489 14.28 2.28 36.05
N LYS A 490 13.00 2.16 35.75
CA LYS A 490 11.91 3.07 36.16
C LYS A 490 10.78 2.24 36.76
N ARG A 491 9.79 2.88 37.36
CA ARG A 491 8.61 2.17 37.91
C ARG A 491 7.67 1.68 36.81
N ARG A 492 8.20 0.91 35.87
CA ARG A 492 7.47 0.31 34.77
C ARG A 492 8.20 -0.92 34.21
N TYR A 493 7.47 -1.84 33.64
CA TYR A 493 7.99 -2.96 32.86
C TYR A 493 8.05 -2.55 31.40
N GLU A 494 9.20 -2.70 30.74
CA GLU A 494 9.43 -2.35 29.34
C GLU A 494 9.62 -3.63 28.53
N TYR A 495 8.89 -3.74 27.43
CA TYR A 495 8.93 -4.90 26.54
C TYR A 495 9.17 -4.45 25.10
N GLY A 496 9.89 -5.26 24.35
CA GLY A 496 10.04 -5.10 22.91
C GLY A 496 9.69 -6.38 22.18
N VAL A 497 9.01 -6.28 21.07
CA VAL A 497 8.83 -7.36 20.10
C VAL A 497 9.55 -6.98 18.83
N TYR A 498 10.45 -7.85 18.39
CA TYR A 498 11.34 -7.63 17.26
C TYR A 498 11.33 -8.82 16.33
N MET A 499 11.73 -8.59 15.09
CA MET A 499 12.05 -9.60 14.10
C MET A 499 13.15 -9.08 13.18
N ASP A 500 14.02 -9.98 12.70
CA ASP A 500 15.03 -9.67 11.70
C ASP A 500 14.70 -10.45 10.43
N SER A 501 14.28 -9.75 9.39
CA SER A 501 13.81 -10.37 8.17
C SER A 501 14.16 -9.58 6.91
N VAL A 502 13.92 -10.20 5.77
CA VAL A 502 14.00 -9.58 4.45
C VAL A 502 13.04 -10.28 3.49
N LEU A 503 12.40 -9.51 2.63
CA LEU A 503 11.59 -10.03 1.53
C LEU A 503 12.51 -10.45 0.39
N GLN A 504 12.63 -11.75 0.16
CA GLN A 504 13.44 -12.33 -0.90
C GLN A 504 12.56 -12.69 -2.09
N ASN A 505 12.74 -11.98 -3.19
CA ASN A 505 12.13 -12.28 -4.47
C ASN A 505 13.16 -12.99 -5.35
N TYR A 506 12.99 -14.30 -5.53
CA TYR A 506 13.89 -15.09 -6.38
C TYR A 506 13.69 -14.82 -7.86
N VAL A 507 12.46 -14.45 -8.24
CA VAL A 507 12.05 -14.43 -9.65
C VAL A 507 11.18 -13.21 -9.90
N PRO A 508 11.79 -12.03 -10.08
CA PRO A 508 11.05 -10.80 -10.36
C PRO A 508 10.13 -10.89 -11.57
N ILE A 509 10.46 -11.72 -12.57
CA ILE A 509 9.61 -11.96 -13.75
C ILE A 509 8.29 -12.68 -13.44
N ALA A 510 8.17 -13.31 -12.25
CA ALA A 510 6.92 -13.90 -11.78
C ALA A 510 5.89 -12.85 -11.33
N PHE A 511 6.30 -11.60 -11.32
CA PHE A 511 5.48 -10.46 -10.91
C PHE A 511 5.30 -9.47 -12.05
N GLY A 512 4.20 -8.74 -11.98
CA GLY A 512 3.95 -7.59 -12.82
C GLY A 512 3.05 -6.59 -12.12
N VAL A 513 3.04 -5.38 -12.63
CA VAL A 513 2.20 -4.31 -12.12
C VAL A 513 1.52 -3.58 -13.27
N LEU A 514 0.24 -3.29 -13.11
CA LEU A 514 -0.50 -2.37 -13.96
C LEU A 514 -0.84 -1.15 -13.12
N ARG A 515 -0.42 0.04 -13.55
CA ARG A 515 -0.52 1.28 -12.78
C ARG A 515 -1.14 2.42 -13.57
N ASN A 516 -1.39 3.55 -12.90
CA ASN A 516 -2.01 4.74 -13.49
C ASN A 516 -3.45 4.50 -13.93
N ILE A 517 -4.18 3.64 -13.21
CA ILE A 517 -5.56 3.33 -13.52
C ILE A 517 -6.46 4.41 -12.92
N ALA A 518 -7.27 5.05 -13.75
CA ALA A 518 -8.27 5.99 -13.28
C ALA A 518 -9.49 5.28 -12.69
N ASN A 519 -10.12 5.93 -11.70
CA ASN A 519 -11.38 5.45 -11.16
C ASN A 519 -12.51 5.67 -12.18
N GLY A 520 -13.12 4.57 -12.69
CA GLY A 520 -14.08 4.66 -13.79
C GLY A 520 -15.19 3.61 -13.82
#